data_3b7cd9544cafc1bdb537b66d248c33cb
#
_entry.id   3b7cd9544cafc1bdb537b66d248c33cb
#
_cell.length_a   1.000
_cell.length_b   1.000
_cell.length_c   1.000
_cell.angle_alpha   90.00
_cell.angle_beta   90.00
_cell.angle_gamma   90.00
#
_symmetry.space_group_name_H-M   'P 1'
#
loop_
_entity.id
_entity.type
_entity.pdbx_description
1 polymer ?
#
loop_
_entity_poly.entity_id
_entity_poly.type
_entity_poly.pdbx_seq_one_letter_code
_entity_poly.pdbx_strand_id
1 'polypeptide(L)'
;MSSPSNTFECRWHASRQLLAAYLLAQAFAMGSLCLLSIPLWASLLGACACALHGFWVLPRQILLNHPKAFCGLRRDGDGWQVWNQADGWQAVQLRPDSLALPLIVVLRFRLRGEWRVRSICVPRDSQAADLHRRLRVRLKFSRRRWAAPE
;
A
#
# COMPACT_ATOMS: atom_id res chain seq x y z
N MET A 1 -7.50 30.12 -22.16
CA MET A 1 -8.52 29.34 -21.42
C MET A 1 -7.81 28.13 -20.80
N SER A 2 -7.52 28.22 -19.51
CA SER A 2 -6.86 27.13 -18.77
C SER A 2 -7.87 26.04 -18.58
N SER A 3 -7.71 24.93 -19.25
CA SER A 3 -8.43 23.69 -18.90
C SER A 3 -8.23 23.41 -17.41
N PRO A 4 -9.30 23.14 -16.65
CA PRO A 4 -9.15 22.74 -15.26
C PRO A 4 -8.26 21.50 -15.26
N SER A 5 -7.08 21.65 -14.71
CA SER A 5 -6.06 20.64 -14.63
C SER A 5 -6.69 19.37 -14.05
N ASN A 6 -6.77 18.34 -14.86
CA ASN A 6 -7.29 17.02 -14.48
C ASN A 6 -6.32 16.30 -13.53
N THR A 7 -5.59 17.11 -12.73
CA THR A 7 -4.65 16.68 -11.71
C THR A 7 -5.42 16.16 -10.52
N PHE A 8 -5.19 14.90 -10.22
CA PHE A 8 -5.70 14.24 -9.03
C PHE A 8 -4.52 13.99 -8.10
N GLU A 9 -4.58 14.53 -6.91
CA GLU A 9 -3.61 14.26 -5.86
C GLU A 9 -4.35 13.73 -4.62
N CYS A 10 -3.84 12.65 -4.05
CA CYS A 10 -4.29 12.14 -2.76
C CYS A 10 -3.08 11.76 -1.92
N ARG A 11 -3.18 12.06 -0.63
CA ARG A 11 -2.21 11.65 0.38
C ARG A 11 -2.92 10.87 1.46
N TRP A 12 -2.23 9.90 2.02
CA TRP A 12 -2.74 9.08 3.11
C TRP A 12 -1.73 9.04 4.26
N HIS A 13 -2.24 8.71 5.41
CA HIS A 13 -1.47 8.58 6.64
C HIS A 13 -1.63 7.18 7.24
N ALA A 14 -0.91 6.91 8.31
CA ALA A 14 -0.98 5.63 9.00
C ALA A 14 -2.42 5.28 9.40
N SER A 15 -2.84 4.05 9.09
CA SER A 15 -4.16 3.54 9.40
C SER A 15 -4.16 2.78 10.72
N ARG A 16 -5.05 3.15 11.62
CA ARG A 16 -5.29 2.43 12.87
C ARG A 16 -5.95 1.07 12.62
N GLN A 17 -6.84 0.98 11.65
CA GLN A 17 -7.52 -0.26 11.29
C GLN A 17 -6.53 -1.29 10.73
N LEU A 18 -5.64 -0.86 9.84
CA LEU A 18 -4.60 -1.73 9.30
C LEU A 18 -3.62 -2.19 10.38
N LEU A 19 -3.25 -1.29 11.29
CA LEU A 19 -2.40 -1.62 12.44
C LEU A 19 -3.07 -2.66 13.35
N ALA A 20 -4.35 -2.44 13.71
CA ALA A 20 -5.10 -3.38 14.55
C ALA A 20 -5.23 -4.75 13.88
N ALA A 21 -5.57 -4.81 12.60
CA ALA A 21 -5.66 -6.05 11.84
C ALA A 21 -4.31 -6.80 11.79
N TYR A 22 -3.22 -6.07 11.56
CA TYR A 22 -1.88 -6.64 11.57
C TYR A 22 -1.49 -7.20 12.94
N LEU A 23 -1.71 -6.43 14.02
CA LEU A 23 -1.39 -6.88 15.39
C LEU A 23 -2.23 -8.09 15.80
N LEU A 24 -3.52 -8.15 15.41
CA LEU A 24 -4.35 -9.32 15.63
C LEU A 24 -3.80 -10.54 14.89
N ALA A 25 -3.46 -10.42 13.62
CA ALA A 25 -2.87 -11.51 12.84
C ALA A 25 -1.56 -11.99 13.47
N GLN A 26 -0.73 -11.06 13.94
CA GLN A 26 0.53 -11.37 14.61
C GLN A 26 0.29 -12.09 15.95
N ALA A 27 -0.69 -11.65 16.74
CA ALA A 27 -1.07 -12.29 18.00
C ALA A 27 -1.59 -13.72 17.77
N PHE A 28 -2.41 -13.94 16.75
CA PHE A 28 -2.86 -15.28 16.36
C PHE A 28 -1.69 -16.17 15.90
N ALA A 29 -0.76 -15.64 15.13
CA ALA A 29 0.43 -16.39 14.70
C ALA A 29 1.29 -16.80 15.91
N MET A 30 1.54 -15.89 16.84
CA MET A 30 2.29 -16.19 18.06
C MET A 30 1.54 -17.18 18.96
N GLY A 31 0.23 -17.00 19.13
CA GLY A 31 -0.62 -17.91 19.91
C GLY A 31 -0.61 -19.32 19.34
N SER A 32 -0.70 -19.46 18.02
CA SER A 32 -0.65 -20.78 17.36
C SER A 32 0.69 -21.49 17.58
N LEU A 33 1.80 -20.75 17.58
CA LEU A 33 3.12 -21.32 17.88
C LEU A 33 3.21 -21.88 19.32
N CYS A 34 2.52 -21.24 20.28
CA CYS A 34 2.48 -21.71 21.67
C CYS A 34 1.56 -22.92 21.86
N LEU A 35 0.50 -23.04 21.05
CA LEU A 35 -0.48 -24.12 21.17
C LEU A 35 -0.08 -25.39 20.41
N LEU A 36 0.76 -25.28 19.39
CA LEU A 36 1.26 -26.42 18.64
C LEU A 36 2.33 -27.19 19.46
N SER A 37 2.22 -28.51 19.44
CA SER A 37 3.21 -29.41 20.05
C SER A 37 4.46 -29.57 19.16
N ILE A 38 5.08 -28.45 18.82
CA ILE A 38 6.29 -28.40 17.96
C ILE A 38 7.56 -28.29 18.85
N PRO A 39 8.72 -28.71 18.33
CA PRO A 39 9.96 -28.57 19.04
C PRO A 39 10.27 -27.11 19.39
N LEU A 40 10.85 -26.86 20.53
CA LEU A 40 11.14 -25.49 21.02
C LEU A 40 11.95 -24.66 20.02
N TRP A 41 12.91 -25.27 19.35
CA TRP A 41 13.72 -24.56 18.33
C TRP A 41 12.87 -24.07 17.16
N ALA A 42 11.85 -24.81 16.72
CA ALA A 42 10.95 -24.42 15.66
C ALA A 42 10.03 -23.27 16.09
N SER A 43 9.52 -23.31 17.33
CA SER A 43 8.74 -22.20 17.90
C SER A 43 9.57 -20.93 18.01
N LEU A 44 10.82 -21.01 18.43
CA LEU A 44 11.73 -19.87 18.49
C LEU A 44 12.02 -19.29 17.10
N LEU A 45 12.27 -20.13 16.10
CA LEU A 45 12.45 -19.67 14.71
C LEU A 45 11.20 -18.95 14.20
N GLY A 46 10.01 -19.50 14.44
CA GLY A 46 8.75 -18.87 14.06
C GLY A 46 8.55 -17.52 14.75
N ALA A 47 8.83 -17.43 16.05
CA ALA A 47 8.75 -16.18 16.80
C ALA A 47 9.74 -15.13 16.28
N CYS A 48 10.99 -15.53 16.02
CA CYS A 48 12.00 -14.64 15.42
C CYS A 48 11.57 -14.15 14.02
N ALA A 49 11.04 -15.04 13.18
CA ALA A 49 10.55 -14.68 11.86
C ALA A 49 9.38 -13.68 11.94
N CYS A 50 8.44 -13.88 12.85
CA CYS A 50 7.33 -12.95 13.11
C CYS A 50 7.85 -11.58 13.60
N ALA A 51 8.80 -11.55 14.51
CA ALA A 51 9.40 -10.33 15.03
C ALA A 51 10.14 -9.55 13.91
N LEU A 52 10.97 -10.22 13.12
CA LEU A 52 11.69 -9.62 11.98
C LEU A 52 10.73 -9.08 10.93
N HIS A 53 9.69 -9.83 10.61
CA HIS A 53 8.65 -9.39 9.67
C HIS A 53 7.95 -8.13 10.19
N GLY A 54 7.57 -8.11 11.47
CA GLY A 54 6.95 -6.95 12.10
C GLY A 54 7.86 -5.72 12.08
N PHE A 55 9.11 -5.90 12.47
CA PHE A 55 10.10 -4.82 12.46
C PHE A 55 10.31 -4.22 11.06
N TRP A 56 10.18 -5.02 10.02
CA TRP A 56 10.35 -4.56 8.64
C TRP A 56 9.07 -3.94 8.06
N VAL A 57 7.90 -4.53 8.31
CA VAL A 57 6.62 -4.13 7.71
C VAL A 57 6.01 -2.93 8.42
N LEU A 58 6.04 -2.89 9.76
CA LEU A 58 5.38 -1.84 10.55
C LEU A 58 5.81 -0.42 10.14
N PRO A 59 7.11 -0.06 10.09
CA PRO A 59 7.52 1.31 9.79
C PRO A 59 7.31 1.68 8.32
N ARG A 60 7.31 0.70 7.41
CA ARG A 60 7.28 0.95 5.96
C ARG A 60 5.88 0.98 5.38
N GLN A 61 5.03 0.09 5.84
CA GLN A 61 3.72 -0.11 5.21
C GLN A 61 2.53 0.29 6.09
N ILE A 62 2.68 0.26 7.40
CA ILE A 62 1.59 0.51 8.35
C ILE A 62 1.72 1.89 8.99
N LEU A 63 2.85 2.17 9.64
CA LEU A 63 3.09 3.45 10.32
C LEU A 63 3.55 4.55 9.36
N LEU A 64 4.05 4.19 8.19
CA LEU A 64 4.56 5.11 7.16
C LEU A 64 5.64 6.08 7.69
N ASN A 65 6.35 5.69 8.75
CA ASN A 65 7.40 6.50 9.38
C ASN A 65 8.74 6.37 8.68
N HIS A 66 8.89 5.39 7.77
CA HIS A 66 10.13 5.20 7.04
C HIS A 66 10.19 6.19 5.87
N PRO A 67 11.35 6.84 5.59
CA PRO A 67 11.48 7.82 4.50
C PRO A 67 11.12 7.28 3.11
N LYS A 68 11.27 5.98 2.89
CA LYS A 68 10.90 5.29 1.64
C LYS A 68 9.46 4.76 1.62
N ALA A 69 8.64 5.06 2.65
CA ALA A 69 7.23 4.71 2.67
C ALA A 69 6.46 5.60 1.69
N PHE A 70 5.65 4.99 0.85
CA PHE A 70 4.82 5.74 -0.08
C PHE A 70 3.54 6.22 0.61
N CYS A 71 3.29 7.53 0.60
CA CYS A 71 2.14 8.13 1.25
C CYS A 71 1.38 9.14 0.38
N GLY A 72 1.65 9.16 -0.92
CA GLY A 72 0.96 10.00 -1.87
C GLY A 72 0.85 9.36 -3.26
N LEU A 73 -0.24 9.69 -3.96
CA LEU A 73 -0.48 9.34 -5.34
C LEU A 73 -0.98 10.58 -6.08
N ARG A 74 -0.40 10.87 -7.23
CA ARG A 74 -0.79 11.96 -8.10
C ARG A 74 -0.94 11.46 -9.53
N ARG A 75 -1.87 12.06 -10.25
CA ARG A 75 -1.99 11.89 -11.69
C ARG A 75 -1.87 13.25 -12.37
N ASP A 76 -0.89 13.36 -13.25
CA ASP A 76 -0.68 14.50 -14.14
C ASP A 76 -0.95 14.11 -15.60
N GLY A 77 -0.71 15.08 -16.51
CA GLY A 77 -0.72 14.83 -17.95
C GLY A 77 0.27 13.75 -18.39
N ASP A 78 1.37 13.60 -17.67
CA ASP A 78 2.46 12.65 -17.96
C ASP A 78 2.23 11.24 -17.33
N GLY A 79 1.15 11.06 -16.58
CA GLY A 79 0.79 9.76 -16.00
C GLY A 79 0.66 9.74 -14.48
N TRP A 80 0.87 8.55 -13.91
CA TRP A 80 0.77 8.33 -12.47
C TRP A 80 2.12 8.50 -11.78
N GLN A 81 2.09 9.13 -10.61
CA GLN A 81 3.26 9.34 -9.76
C GLN A 81 2.91 8.98 -8.31
N VAL A 82 3.87 8.37 -7.61
CA VAL A 82 3.79 8.11 -6.16
C VAL A 82 4.81 8.97 -5.43
N TRP A 83 4.50 9.33 -4.20
CA TRP A 83 5.35 10.16 -3.37
C TRP A 83 5.89 9.40 -2.15
N ASN A 84 7.18 9.58 -1.89
CA ASN A 84 7.81 9.22 -0.64
C ASN A 84 8.69 10.39 -0.15
N GLN A 85 9.09 10.36 1.10
CA GLN A 85 9.90 11.43 1.68
C GLN A 85 11.35 11.43 1.18
N ALA A 86 11.91 10.27 0.84
CA ALA A 86 13.31 10.14 0.43
C ALA A 86 13.56 10.65 -1.00
N ASP A 87 12.67 10.31 -1.92
CA ASP A 87 12.88 10.51 -3.37
C ASP A 87 11.87 11.48 -4.00
N GLY A 88 10.87 11.93 -3.24
CA GLY A 88 9.81 12.81 -3.72
C GLY A 88 8.82 12.11 -4.66
N TRP A 89 8.35 12.81 -5.68
CA TRP A 89 7.42 12.29 -6.69
C TRP A 89 8.16 11.41 -7.70
N GLN A 90 7.73 10.17 -7.85
CA GLN A 90 8.31 9.18 -8.76
C GLN A 90 7.26 8.68 -9.75
N ALA A 91 7.60 8.67 -11.03
CA ALA A 91 6.75 8.14 -12.08
C ALA A 91 6.57 6.62 -11.94
N VAL A 92 5.32 6.16 -12.04
CA VAL A 92 4.95 4.76 -11.88
C VAL A 92 3.99 4.30 -12.96
N GLN A 93 4.03 3.02 -13.25
CA GLN A 93 3.02 2.31 -14.01
C GLN A 93 2.10 1.57 -13.05
N LEU A 94 0.82 1.96 -12.98
CA LEU A 94 -0.17 1.20 -12.24
C LEU A 94 -0.49 -0.11 -12.98
N ARG A 95 -0.64 -1.18 -12.20
CA ARG A 95 -1.01 -2.49 -12.73
C ARG A 95 -2.53 -2.67 -12.75
N PRO A 96 -3.08 -3.37 -13.75
CA PRO A 96 -4.52 -3.61 -13.86
C PRO A 96 -5.08 -4.50 -12.74
N ASP A 97 -4.24 -5.22 -12.04
CA ASP A 97 -4.57 -6.06 -10.89
C ASP A 97 -4.66 -5.29 -9.56
N SER A 98 -4.65 -3.95 -9.60
CA SER A 98 -4.97 -3.12 -8.44
C SER A 98 -6.44 -3.28 -8.05
N LEU A 99 -6.70 -3.46 -6.75
CA LEU A 99 -8.04 -3.69 -6.20
C LEU A 99 -8.60 -2.42 -5.56
N ALA A 100 -9.82 -2.04 -5.95
CA ALA A 100 -10.53 -0.89 -5.41
C ALA A 100 -11.76 -1.35 -4.62
N LEU A 101 -11.56 -1.83 -3.39
CA LEU A 101 -12.63 -2.26 -2.49
C LEU A 101 -13.17 -1.07 -1.66
N PRO A 102 -14.40 -1.17 -1.13
CA PRO A 102 -14.99 -0.10 -0.32
C PRO A 102 -14.21 0.25 0.95
N LEU A 103 -13.58 -0.72 1.58
CA LEU A 103 -12.84 -0.56 2.84
C LEU A 103 -11.35 -0.35 2.63
N ILE A 104 -10.80 -0.86 1.54
CA ILE A 104 -9.37 -0.82 1.27
C ILE A 104 -9.11 -0.73 -0.23
N VAL A 105 -8.15 0.09 -0.61
CA VAL A 105 -7.63 0.13 -1.97
C VAL A 105 -6.22 -0.45 -1.96
N VAL A 106 -6.00 -1.47 -2.78
CA VAL A 106 -4.68 -2.07 -2.98
C VAL A 106 -4.15 -1.58 -4.32
N LEU A 107 -3.16 -0.71 -4.27
CA LEU A 107 -2.47 -0.21 -5.45
C LEU A 107 -1.28 -1.11 -5.76
N ARG A 108 -1.26 -1.69 -6.93
CA ARG A 108 -0.10 -2.40 -7.46
C ARG A 108 0.52 -1.58 -8.58
N PHE A 109 1.81 -1.32 -8.46
CA PHE A 109 2.52 -0.48 -9.41
C PHE A 109 3.97 -0.93 -9.56
N ARG A 110 4.58 -0.44 -10.62
CA ARG A 110 6.00 -0.60 -10.92
C ARG A 110 6.63 0.77 -11.11
N LEU A 111 7.74 1.02 -10.45
CA LEU A 111 8.53 2.23 -10.67
C LEU A 111 9.15 2.19 -12.07
N ARG A 112 9.22 3.35 -12.70
CA ARG A 112 9.84 3.48 -14.01
C ARG A 112 11.33 3.11 -13.91
N GLY A 113 11.75 2.12 -14.71
CA GLY A 113 13.10 1.58 -14.66
C GLY A 113 13.33 0.41 -13.70
N GLU A 114 12.35 0.06 -12.84
CA GLU A 114 12.41 -1.13 -12.00
C GLU A 114 11.54 -2.26 -12.59
N TRP A 115 11.99 -3.49 -12.49
CA TRP A 115 11.20 -4.66 -12.87
C TRP A 115 10.29 -5.18 -11.73
N ARG A 116 10.55 -4.76 -10.49
CA ARG A 116 9.80 -5.18 -9.30
C ARG A 116 8.44 -4.49 -9.21
N VAL A 117 7.40 -5.30 -9.00
CA VAL A 117 6.06 -4.80 -8.68
C VAL A 117 5.98 -4.56 -7.18
N ARG A 118 5.52 -3.38 -6.81
CA ARG A 118 5.26 -2.98 -5.42
C ARG A 118 3.76 -2.87 -5.19
N SER A 119 3.33 -3.10 -3.96
CA SER A 119 1.93 -2.94 -3.55
C SER A 119 1.83 -2.04 -2.33
N ILE A 120 0.79 -1.22 -2.31
CA ILE A 120 0.44 -0.35 -1.19
C ILE A 120 -1.02 -0.57 -0.85
N CYS A 121 -1.31 -0.69 0.43
CA CYS A 121 -2.67 -0.72 0.95
C CYS A 121 -3.06 0.67 1.44
N VAL A 122 -4.16 1.19 0.90
CA VAL A 122 -4.75 2.47 1.32
C VAL A 122 -6.11 2.18 1.93
N PRO A 123 -6.19 2.02 3.26
CA PRO A 123 -7.45 1.79 3.97
C PRO A 123 -8.31 3.05 3.97
N ARG A 124 -9.61 2.87 4.18
CA ARG A 124 -10.58 3.96 4.20
C ARG A 124 -10.28 5.01 5.27
N ASP A 125 -9.75 4.61 6.43
CA ASP A 125 -9.43 5.50 7.55
C ASP A 125 -8.10 6.27 7.40
N SER A 126 -7.31 5.96 6.37
CA SER A 126 -6.02 6.61 6.12
C SER A 126 -6.12 7.93 5.35
N GLN A 127 -7.30 8.27 4.85
CA GLN A 127 -7.57 9.51 4.10
C GLN A 127 -9.04 9.92 4.21
N ALA A 128 -9.38 11.16 3.77
CA ALA A 128 -10.76 11.63 3.75
C ALA A 128 -11.65 10.72 2.88
N ALA A 129 -12.89 10.47 3.33
CA ALA A 129 -13.82 9.55 2.67
C ALA A 129 -14.09 9.91 1.21
N ASP A 130 -14.17 11.21 0.90
CA ASP A 130 -14.37 11.71 -0.47
C ASP A 130 -13.18 11.42 -1.37
N LEU A 131 -11.96 11.57 -0.87
CA LEU A 131 -10.73 11.26 -1.61
C LEU A 131 -10.64 9.76 -1.87
N HIS A 132 -10.97 8.94 -0.88
CA HIS A 132 -10.99 7.48 -1.03
C HIS A 132 -12.03 7.04 -2.08
N ARG A 133 -13.23 7.66 -2.08
CA ARG A 133 -14.26 7.41 -3.09
C ARG A 133 -13.78 7.81 -4.49
N ARG A 134 -13.20 9.00 -4.65
CA ARG A 134 -12.66 9.50 -5.92
C ARG A 134 -11.55 8.62 -6.46
N LEU A 135 -10.65 8.17 -5.57
CA LEU A 135 -9.59 7.24 -5.93
C LEU A 135 -10.15 5.93 -6.48
N ARG A 136 -11.13 5.32 -5.79
CA ARG A 136 -11.78 4.08 -6.25
C ARG A 136 -12.43 4.24 -7.62
N VAL A 137 -13.19 5.32 -7.82
CA VAL A 137 -13.87 5.62 -9.09
C VAL A 137 -12.84 5.74 -10.20
N ARG A 138 -11.79 6.52 -10.00
CA ARG A 138 -10.72 6.69 -11.01
C ARG A 138 -10.02 5.38 -11.34
N LEU A 139 -9.69 4.57 -10.35
CA LEU A 139 -9.07 3.26 -10.57
C LEU A 139 -9.99 2.33 -11.37
N LYS A 140 -11.29 2.30 -11.04
CA LYS A 140 -12.26 1.47 -11.76
C LYS A 140 -12.40 1.84 -13.23
N PHE A 141 -12.44 3.14 -13.54
CA PHE A 141 -12.58 3.62 -14.93
C PHE A 141 -11.27 3.66 -15.70
N SER A 142 -10.13 3.70 -15.02
CA SER A 142 -8.80 3.65 -15.67
C SER A 142 -8.41 2.23 -16.12
N ARG A 143 -9.04 1.19 -15.59
CA ARG A 143 -8.73 -0.21 -15.93
C ARG A 143 -8.68 -0.49 -17.44
N ARG A 144 -9.57 0.13 -18.21
CA ARG A 144 -9.62 -0.05 -19.67
C ARG A 144 -8.47 0.63 -20.42
N ARG A 145 -7.86 1.67 -19.84
CA ARG A 145 -6.74 2.41 -20.46
C ARG A 145 -5.36 1.83 -20.12
N TRP A 146 -5.27 0.97 -19.11
CA TRP A 146 -4.01 0.31 -18.76
C TRP A 146 -3.72 -0.92 -19.62
N ALA A 147 -4.73 -1.40 -20.32
CA ALA A 147 -4.64 -2.54 -21.23
C ALA A 147 -4.25 -2.13 -22.67
N ALA A 148 -3.94 -0.87 -22.92
CA ALA A 148 -3.39 -0.47 -24.20
C ALA A 148 -1.93 -0.94 -24.26
N PRO A 149 -1.59 -1.84 -25.17
CA PRO A 149 -0.19 -2.23 -25.40
C PRO A 149 0.56 -1.04 -25.99
N GLU A 150 1.76 -0.77 -25.53
CA GLU A 150 2.74 -0.03 -26.29
C GLU A 150 3.29 -0.91 -27.39
#